data_8fe9fb085bbd846781866106ce95b476
#
_entry.id   8fe9fb085bbd846781866106ce95b476
#
_cell.length_a   1.000
_cell.length_b   1.000
_cell.length_c   1.000
_cell.angle_alpha   90.00
_cell.angle_beta   90.00
_cell.angle_gamma   90.00
#
_symmetry.space_group_name_H-M   'P 1'
#
loop_
_entity.id
_entity.type
_entity.pdbx_description
1 polymer ?
#
loop_
_entity_poly.entity_id
_entity_poly.type
_entity_poly.pdbx_seq_one_letter_code
_entity_poly.pdbx_strand_id
1 'polypeptide(L)' 'PDDIDVGLWEALRDCRRKLAEEQGVPPYVIFHDSTLQEMCALQPASLQQFGQLSGVGKRKQDKYGEAFLAVIAEQR' A
#
# COMPACT_ATOMS: atom_id res chain seq x y z
N PRO A 1 -16.61 5.91 -4.13
CA PRO A 1 -15.58 6.94 -4.17
C PRO A 1 -15.57 7.81 -2.92
N ASP A 2 -16.74 8.06 -2.38
CA ASP A 2 -16.84 8.94 -1.22
C ASP A 2 -16.42 8.22 0.06
N ASP A 3 -16.23 6.90 0.00
CA ASP A 3 -15.89 6.12 1.16
C ASP A 3 -14.39 5.98 1.37
N ILE A 4 -13.60 6.54 0.45
CA ILE A 4 -12.16 6.45 0.58
C ILE A 4 -11.69 7.41 1.66
N ASP A 5 -10.92 6.88 2.62
CA ASP A 5 -10.29 7.70 3.64
C ASP A 5 -9.15 8.48 3.00
N VAL A 6 -9.35 9.78 2.82
CA VAL A 6 -8.38 10.63 2.15
C VAL A 6 -7.05 10.65 2.90
N GLY A 7 -7.10 10.67 4.22
CA GLY A 7 -5.88 10.64 5.02
C GLY A 7 -5.07 9.37 4.80
N LEU A 8 -5.76 8.24 4.76
CA LEU A 8 -5.10 6.95 4.50
C LEU A 8 -4.57 6.90 3.08
N TRP A 9 -5.36 7.37 2.11
CA TRP A 9 -4.93 7.40 0.72
C TRP A 9 -3.63 8.18 0.55
N GLU A 10 -3.57 9.37 1.14
CA GLU A 10 -2.37 10.20 1.03
C GLU A 10 -1.19 9.59 1.76
N ALA A 11 -1.44 8.97 2.92
CA ALA A 11 -0.37 8.31 3.66
C ALA A 11 0.22 7.13 2.88
N LEU A 12 -0.65 6.36 2.21
CA LEU A 12 -0.19 5.24 1.39
C LEU A 12 0.60 5.73 0.18
N ARG A 13 0.14 6.79 -0.46
CA ARG A 13 0.86 7.38 -1.58
C ARG A 13 2.23 7.90 -1.15
N ASP A 14 2.29 8.52 0.01
CA ASP A 14 3.55 9.02 0.54
C ASP A 14 4.52 7.86 0.83
N CYS A 15 4.01 6.79 1.42
CA CYS A 15 4.81 5.59 1.66
C CYS A 15 5.37 5.03 0.36
N ARG A 16 4.51 4.92 -0.67
CA ARG A 16 4.93 4.44 -1.97
C ARG A 16 5.99 5.35 -2.58
N ARG A 17 5.80 6.68 -2.48
CA ARG A 17 6.74 7.63 -3.03
C ARG A 17 8.12 7.48 -2.40
N LYS A 18 8.15 7.35 -1.08
CA LYS A 18 9.42 7.21 -0.37
C LYS A 18 10.16 5.95 -0.78
N LEU A 19 9.44 4.84 -0.90
CA LEU A 19 10.05 3.58 -1.32
C LEU A 19 10.56 3.69 -2.77
N ALA A 20 9.80 4.34 -3.63
CA ALA A 20 10.21 4.51 -5.02
C ALA A 20 11.47 5.36 -5.11
N GLU A 21 11.54 6.44 -4.33
CA GLU A 21 12.72 7.29 -4.31
C GLU A 21 13.95 6.54 -3.81
N GLU A 22 13.80 5.72 -2.78
CA GLU A 22 14.90 4.92 -2.26
C GLU A 22 15.47 3.97 -3.31
N GLN A 23 14.59 3.44 -4.16
CA GLN A 23 15.00 2.47 -5.17
C GLN A 23 15.30 3.10 -6.52
N GLY A 24 15.04 4.40 -6.67
CA GLY A 24 15.28 5.08 -7.93
C GLY A 24 14.35 4.62 -9.05
N VAL A 25 13.11 4.30 -8.72
CA VAL A 25 12.12 3.82 -9.70
C VAL A 25 10.86 4.67 -9.63
N PRO A 26 10.04 4.65 -10.71
CA PRO A 26 8.76 5.33 -10.66
C PRO A 26 7.82 4.68 -9.62
N PRO A 27 6.89 5.46 -9.06
CA PRO A 27 6.00 4.93 -8.01
C PRO A 27 5.20 3.70 -8.41
N TYR A 28 4.77 3.59 -9.67
CA TYR A 28 3.98 2.45 -10.12
C TYR A 28 4.76 1.13 -10.09
N VAL A 29 6.09 1.20 -10.03
CA VAL A 29 6.90 -0.01 -9.91
C VAL A 29 6.71 -0.66 -8.53
N ILE A 30 6.46 0.16 -7.52
CA ILE A 30 6.14 -0.37 -6.19
C ILE A 30 4.75 -1.00 -6.21
N PHE A 31 3.71 -0.16 -6.44
CA PHE A 31 2.32 -0.60 -6.60
C PHE A 31 1.59 0.39 -7.49
N HIS A 32 0.63 -0.11 -8.27
CA HIS A 32 -0.26 0.77 -9.03
C HIS A 32 -1.28 1.44 -8.11
N ASP A 33 -1.88 2.52 -8.61
CA ASP A 33 -2.91 3.23 -7.84
C ASP A 33 -4.07 2.31 -7.46
N SER A 34 -4.46 1.39 -8.36
CA SER A 34 -5.56 0.48 -8.07
C SER A 34 -5.28 -0.39 -6.85
N THR A 35 -4.02 -0.79 -6.66
CA THR A 35 -3.65 -1.58 -5.49
C THR A 35 -3.75 -0.74 -4.23
N LEU A 36 -3.31 0.52 -4.29
CA LEU A 36 -3.46 1.42 -3.14
C LEU A 36 -4.93 1.68 -2.81
N GLN A 37 -5.78 1.78 -3.83
CA GLN A 37 -7.21 1.94 -3.61
C GLN A 37 -7.80 0.74 -2.89
N GLU A 38 -7.36 -0.46 -3.24
CA GLU A 38 -7.80 -1.66 -2.52
C GLU A 38 -7.33 -1.65 -1.07
N MET A 39 -6.12 -1.17 -0.82
CA MET A 39 -5.63 -1.03 0.56
C MET A 39 -6.53 -0.11 1.37
N CYS A 40 -6.98 0.99 0.76
CA CYS A 40 -7.89 1.91 1.43
C CYS A 40 -9.22 1.24 1.73
N ALA A 41 -9.75 0.49 0.76
CA ALA A 41 -11.07 -0.12 0.90
C ALA A 41 -11.06 -1.29 1.89
N LEU A 42 -10.04 -2.12 1.81
CA LEU A 42 -10.02 -3.37 2.58
C LEU A 42 -9.23 -3.26 3.87
N GLN A 43 -8.32 -2.32 3.96
CA GLN A 43 -7.50 -2.07 5.16
C GLN A 43 -6.97 -3.36 5.77
N PRO A 44 -6.12 -4.09 5.04
CA PRO A 44 -5.61 -5.37 5.55
C PRO A 44 -4.89 -5.18 6.88
N ALA A 45 -5.04 -6.15 7.77
CA ALA A 45 -4.45 -6.09 9.10
C ALA A 45 -3.30 -7.08 9.28
N SER A 46 -3.04 -7.92 8.28
CA SER A 46 -1.98 -8.92 8.38
C SER A 46 -1.32 -9.08 7.02
N LEU A 47 -0.11 -9.68 7.02
CA LEU A 47 0.57 -9.97 5.77
C LEU A 47 -0.24 -10.90 4.89
N GLN A 48 -0.94 -11.86 5.49
CA GLN A 48 -1.77 -12.78 4.74
C GLN A 48 -2.85 -12.03 3.99
N GLN A 49 -3.55 -11.12 4.66
CA GLN A 49 -4.59 -10.31 4.03
C GLN A 49 -3.98 -9.40 2.97
N PHE A 50 -2.82 -8.82 3.26
CA PHE A 50 -2.14 -7.95 2.33
C PHE A 50 -1.81 -8.69 1.03
N GLY A 51 -1.37 -9.93 1.12
CA GLY A 51 -1.02 -10.73 -0.05
C GLY A 51 -2.20 -11.09 -0.94
N GLN A 52 -3.44 -10.92 -0.45
CA GLN A 52 -4.63 -11.21 -1.24
C GLN A 52 -5.06 -10.03 -2.11
N LEU A 53 -4.45 -8.87 -1.94
CA LEU A 53 -4.79 -7.71 -2.75
C LEU A 53 -4.35 -7.93 -4.20
N SER A 54 -5.12 -7.36 -5.13
CA SER A 54 -4.75 -7.41 -6.55
C SER A 54 -3.43 -6.69 -6.78
N GLY A 55 -2.55 -7.29 -7.54
CA GLY A 55 -1.27 -6.68 -7.85
C GLY A 55 -0.20 -6.89 -6.79
N VAL A 56 -0.49 -7.67 -5.75
CA VAL A 56 0.50 -7.98 -4.71
C VAL A 56 0.91 -9.44 -4.87
N GLY A 57 2.08 -9.66 -5.43
CA GLY A 57 2.65 -10.99 -5.49
C GLY A 57 3.45 -11.28 -4.22
N LYS A 58 3.88 -12.51 -4.08
CA LYS A 58 4.62 -12.95 -2.90
C LYS A 58 5.85 -12.08 -2.63
N ARG A 59 6.58 -11.73 -3.69
CA ARG A 59 7.79 -10.92 -3.56
C ARG A 59 7.48 -9.56 -2.97
N LYS A 60 6.44 -8.89 -3.50
CA LYS A 60 6.07 -7.56 -3.00
C LYS A 60 5.48 -7.63 -1.61
N GLN A 61 4.73 -8.70 -1.33
CA GLN A 61 4.22 -8.94 0.01
C GLN A 61 5.38 -8.98 1.02
N ASP A 62 6.42 -9.75 0.71
CA ASP A 62 7.55 -9.88 1.60
C ASP A 62 8.37 -8.60 1.70
N LYS A 63 8.48 -7.87 0.60
CA LYS A 63 9.36 -6.70 0.52
C LYS A 63 8.72 -5.45 1.10
N TYR A 64 7.44 -5.25 0.85
CA TYR A 64 6.75 -4.00 1.18
C TYR A 64 5.61 -4.14 2.17
N GLY A 65 5.15 -5.36 2.43
CA GLY A 65 3.93 -5.56 3.22
C GLY A 65 3.96 -4.89 4.57
N GLU A 66 5.06 -5.06 5.30
CA GLU A 66 5.14 -4.50 6.66
C GLU A 66 5.09 -2.97 6.66
N ALA A 67 5.75 -2.34 5.68
CA ALA A 67 5.75 -0.88 5.60
C ALA A 67 4.34 -0.34 5.38
N PHE A 68 3.60 -0.93 4.45
CA PHE A 68 2.24 -0.48 4.16
C PHE A 68 1.27 -0.84 5.28
N LEU A 69 1.44 -2.02 5.90
CA LEU A 69 0.60 -2.38 7.04
C LEU A 69 0.79 -1.43 8.21
N ALA A 70 2.02 -0.97 8.45
CA ALA A 70 2.28 -0.01 9.51
C ALA A 70 1.55 1.31 9.23
N VAL A 71 1.54 1.77 7.98
CA VAL A 71 0.81 2.98 7.61
C VAL A 71 -0.68 2.81 7.85
N ILE A 72 -1.24 1.67 7.44
CA ILE A 72 -2.67 1.40 7.63
C ILE A 72 -3.01 1.40 9.13
N ALA A 73 -2.17 0.75 9.94
CA ALA A 73 -2.42 0.69 11.37
C ALA A 73 -2.36 2.07 12.02
N GLU A 74 -1.44 2.94 11.58
CA GLU A 74 -1.31 4.27 12.15
C GLU A 74 -2.49 5.16 11.84
N GLN A 75 -3.18 4.91 10.72
CA GLN A 75 -4.31 5.74 10.30
C GLN A 75 -5.65 5.29 10.89
N ARG A 76 -5.67 4.18 11.59
CA ARG A 76 -6.90 3.69 12.21
C ARG A 76 -7.30 4.49 13.44
#